data_c44117f9c678295baa3f5a2140c5b089
#
_entry.id   c44117f9c678295baa3f5a2140c5b089
#
_cell.length_a   1.000
_cell.length_b   1.000
_cell.length_c   1.000
_cell.angle_alpha   90.00
_cell.angle_beta   90.00
_cell.angle_gamma   90.00
#
_symmetry.space_group_name_H-M   'P 1'
#
loop_
_entity.id
_entity.type
_entity.pdbx_description
1 polymer ?
#
loop_
_entity_poly.entity_id
_entity_poly.type
_entity_poly.pdbx_seq_one_letter_code
_entity_poly.pdbx_strand_id
1 'polypeptide(L)'
;MKKLLFATALLAALLLSACGKKTDDDLMNQPASTPEAGMEIDPEFSVDPEDTAENAQPAPDAELNDMVDEIYKLQPVDLMGMETTAIDLTDESWYSYLAGLTADNVGKVDAAVISESMTGSQAYSLVLARVKDPADAKEIATSMEDNIDLRKWVCVAADRARVVTFGDKVLFVMADSELADVDALVDAAAQAFGVTFDMDDSIVSDDATEGDLPPELLIDAPAVAD
;
A
#
# COMPACT_ATOMS: atom_id res chain seq x y z
N MET A 1 -17.17 -28.50 54.37
CA MET A 1 -17.40 -27.82 55.67
C MET A 1 -17.33 -26.31 55.45
N LYS A 2 -18.45 -25.64 55.82
CA LYS A 2 -18.63 -24.21 56.18
C LYS A 2 -18.33 -23.20 55.06
N LYS A 3 -19.34 -22.63 54.35
CA LYS A 3 -20.39 -21.62 54.74
C LYS A 3 -19.79 -20.30 55.23
N LEU A 4 -20.03 -19.21 54.50
CA LEU A 4 -20.72 -17.93 54.86
C LEU A 4 -20.52 -16.95 53.71
N LEU A 5 -21.48 -16.53 52.92
CA LEU A 5 -22.62 -15.64 53.06
C LEU A 5 -22.35 -14.34 53.84
N PHE A 6 -22.50 -13.17 53.09
CA PHE A 6 -23.11 -11.90 53.42
C PHE A 6 -22.93 -10.98 52.20
N ALA A 7 -23.85 -10.61 51.38
CA ALA A 7 -25.15 -9.93 51.47
C ALA A 7 -25.05 -8.44 51.85
N THR A 8 -25.76 -7.64 51.05
CA THR A 8 -26.29 -6.26 51.20
C THR A 8 -25.43 -5.14 50.59
N ALA A 9 -25.93 -4.10 49.92
CA ALA A 9 -27.26 -3.67 49.51
C ALA A 9 -27.10 -2.46 48.54
N LEU A 10 -27.91 -2.43 47.52
CA LEU A 10 -28.73 -1.31 47.01
C LEU A 10 -28.25 0.14 47.22
N LEU A 11 -28.04 0.89 46.12
CA LEU A 11 -28.70 2.20 45.96
C LEU A 11 -28.81 2.57 44.46
N ALA A 12 -30.06 2.70 44.02
CA ALA A 12 -30.47 3.22 42.72
C ALA A 12 -30.40 4.77 42.75
N ALA A 13 -29.90 5.37 41.70
CA ALA A 13 -30.19 6.77 41.38
C ALA A 13 -30.46 6.89 39.87
N LEU A 14 -31.75 6.93 39.56
CA LEU A 14 -32.32 7.37 38.31
C LEU A 14 -32.08 8.87 38.14
N LEU A 15 -31.40 9.27 37.08
CA LEU A 15 -31.53 10.61 36.52
C LEU A 15 -31.96 10.51 35.08
N LEU A 16 -33.28 10.69 34.87
CA LEU A 16 -33.85 11.02 33.58
C LEU A 16 -33.30 12.38 33.14
N SER A 17 -32.65 12.44 31.99
CA SER A 17 -32.41 13.68 31.30
C SER A 17 -33.07 13.62 29.92
N ALA A 18 -33.97 14.55 29.74
CA ALA A 18 -34.93 14.70 28.67
C ALA A 18 -34.28 14.76 27.27
N CYS A 19 -34.83 13.97 26.34
CA CYS A 19 -34.72 14.18 24.90
C CYS A 19 -35.48 15.47 24.53
N GLY A 20 -34.78 16.55 24.31
CA GLY A 20 -35.29 17.71 23.58
C GLY A 20 -35.09 17.50 22.09
N LYS A 21 -36.20 17.28 21.35
CA LYS A 21 -36.21 17.40 19.87
C LYS A 21 -35.89 18.86 19.53
N LYS A 22 -34.73 19.10 18.91
CA LYS A 22 -34.46 20.36 18.19
C LYS A 22 -34.94 20.17 16.75
N THR A 23 -35.80 21.08 16.32
CA THR A 23 -36.30 21.22 14.97
C THR A 23 -35.23 21.88 14.09
N ASP A 24 -35.17 21.48 12.82
CA ASP A 24 -34.15 21.84 11.81
C ASP A 24 -34.08 23.32 11.40
N ASP A 25 -34.75 24.23 12.08
CA ASP A 25 -34.80 25.65 11.70
C ASP A 25 -33.75 26.55 12.39
N ASP A 26 -32.92 26.02 13.29
CA ASP A 26 -31.97 26.84 14.07
C ASP A 26 -30.54 26.84 13.49
N LEU A 27 -30.28 26.13 12.39
CA LEU A 27 -28.93 26.03 11.81
C LEU A 27 -28.58 27.15 10.84
N MET A 28 -29.54 28.00 10.46
CA MET A 28 -29.32 29.08 9.46
C MET A 28 -29.06 30.45 10.06
N ASN A 29 -29.04 30.62 11.38
CA ASN A 29 -28.96 31.93 12.01
C ASN A 29 -27.91 32.04 13.15
N GLN A 30 -26.78 31.30 13.01
CA GLN A 30 -25.62 31.57 13.85
C GLN A 30 -24.69 32.54 13.09
N PRO A 31 -24.35 33.71 13.72
CA PRO A 31 -23.30 34.53 13.16
C PRO A 31 -21.98 33.76 13.18
N ALA A 32 -21.24 33.81 12.07
CA ALA A 32 -19.92 33.21 11.96
C ALA A 32 -19.08 33.66 13.17
N SER A 33 -18.72 32.71 14.02
CA SER A 33 -17.74 32.95 15.07
C SER A 33 -16.40 33.24 14.40
N THR A 34 -15.93 34.46 14.57
CA THR A 34 -14.56 34.85 14.24
C THR A 34 -13.62 33.89 14.95
N PRO A 35 -12.64 33.27 14.26
CA PRO A 35 -11.64 32.47 14.95
C PRO A 35 -10.88 33.39 15.89
N GLU A 36 -10.93 33.07 17.18
CA GLU A 36 -10.05 33.73 18.17
C GLU A 36 -8.60 33.41 17.75
N ALA A 37 -7.89 34.50 17.40
CA ALA A 37 -6.45 34.47 17.26
C ALA A 37 -5.86 34.26 18.67
N GLY A 38 -5.39 33.05 18.94
CA GLY A 38 -4.77 32.74 20.22
C GLY A 38 -4.75 31.26 20.56
N MET A 39 -4.42 30.37 19.65
CA MET A 39 -3.75 29.15 20.07
C MET A 39 -2.29 29.53 20.30
N GLU A 40 -1.94 29.80 21.54
CA GLU A 40 -0.54 29.76 21.96
C GLU A 40 -0.06 28.33 21.71
N ILE A 41 0.83 28.21 20.74
CA ILE A 41 1.59 26.97 20.53
C ILE A 41 2.42 26.82 21.80
N ASP A 42 2.15 25.76 22.56
CA ASP A 42 2.93 25.40 23.74
C ASP A 42 4.40 25.26 23.32
N PRO A 43 5.31 26.12 23.81
CA PRO A 43 6.71 26.06 23.40
C PRO A 43 7.44 24.83 23.97
N GLU A 44 6.76 23.96 24.72
CA GLU A 44 7.31 22.71 25.25
C GLU A 44 7.00 21.48 24.38
N PHE A 45 6.30 21.63 23.24
CA PHE A 45 6.23 20.55 22.26
C PHE A 45 7.54 20.55 21.44
N SER A 46 8.62 20.22 22.08
CA SER A 46 9.86 19.82 21.41
C SER A 46 9.71 18.34 21.05
N VAL A 47 9.55 18.04 19.76
CA VAL A 47 9.76 16.68 19.24
C VAL A 47 11.21 16.33 19.57
N ASP A 48 11.38 15.30 20.40
CA ASP A 48 12.72 14.83 20.79
C ASP A 48 13.43 14.37 19.49
N PRO A 49 14.60 14.92 19.14
CA PRO A 49 15.29 14.53 17.91
C PRO A 49 15.72 13.04 17.90
N GLU A 50 15.66 12.36 19.05
CA GLU A 50 15.88 10.91 19.14
C GLU A 50 14.65 10.12 18.66
N ASP A 51 13.40 10.61 18.85
CA ASP A 51 12.18 9.95 18.35
C ASP A 51 12.04 10.01 16.82
N THR A 52 12.68 10.96 16.17
CA THR A 52 12.71 11.05 14.69
C THR A 52 13.73 10.11 14.06
N ALA A 53 14.73 9.66 14.80
CA ALA A 53 15.76 8.77 14.28
C ALA A 53 15.37 7.28 14.32
N GLU A 54 14.48 6.87 15.26
CA GLU A 54 14.00 5.49 15.36
C GLU A 54 12.92 5.14 14.30
N ASN A 55 12.28 6.14 13.67
CA ASN A 55 11.26 5.95 12.64
C ASN A 55 11.68 6.38 11.24
N ALA A 56 12.96 6.71 11.03
CA ALA A 56 13.46 7.05 9.70
C ALA A 56 13.55 5.76 8.85
N GLN A 57 12.80 5.69 7.77
CA GLN A 57 12.99 4.63 6.77
C GLN A 57 14.45 4.61 6.31
N PRO A 58 15.04 3.42 6.10
CA PRO A 58 16.40 3.34 5.56
C PRO A 58 16.47 4.06 4.20
N ALA A 59 17.58 4.71 3.93
CA ALA A 59 17.81 5.31 2.61
C ALA A 59 17.83 4.20 1.54
N PRO A 60 17.26 4.43 0.35
CA PRO A 60 17.30 3.47 -0.73
C PRO A 60 18.75 3.15 -1.13
N ASP A 61 19.00 1.90 -1.52
CA ASP A 61 20.27 1.50 -2.09
C ASP A 61 20.57 2.32 -3.35
N ALA A 62 21.74 2.95 -3.42
CA ALA A 62 22.04 3.91 -4.48
C ALA A 62 22.10 3.26 -5.87
N GLU A 63 22.64 2.03 -5.98
CA GLU A 63 22.68 1.30 -7.26
C GLU A 63 21.27 0.98 -7.74
N LEU A 64 20.43 0.43 -6.87
CA LEU A 64 19.05 0.06 -7.24
C LEU A 64 18.21 1.28 -7.57
N ASN A 65 18.39 2.39 -6.83
CA ASN A 65 17.72 3.64 -7.13
C ASN A 65 18.11 4.20 -8.50
N ASP A 66 19.43 4.24 -8.80
CA ASP A 66 19.92 4.69 -10.10
C ASP A 66 19.38 3.79 -11.24
N MET A 67 19.26 2.48 -11.01
CA MET A 67 18.68 1.55 -11.99
C MET A 67 17.19 1.85 -12.25
N VAL A 68 16.40 2.14 -11.22
CA VAL A 68 15.00 2.57 -11.39
C VAL A 68 14.92 3.86 -12.21
N ASP A 69 15.79 4.82 -11.94
CA ASP A 69 15.86 6.07 -12.69
C ASP A 69 16.23 5.85 -14.17
N GLU A 70 17.11 4.90 -14.48
CA GLU A 70 17.46 4.56 -15.87
C GLU A 70 16.27 3.92 -16.61
N ILE A 71 15.46 3.08 -15.94
CA ILE A 71 14.23 2.56 -16.52
C ILE A 71 13.29 3.71 -16.87
N TYR A 72 13.06 4.63 -15.94
CA TYR A 72 12.13 5.76 -16.13
C TYR A 72 12.61 6.79 -17.15
N LYS A 73 13.91 6.88 -17.45
CA LYS A 73 14.42 7.69 -18.55
C LYS A 73 13.99 7.14 -19.92
N LEU A 74 13.85 5.83 -20.04
CA LEU A 74 13.41 5.17 -21.29
C LEU A 74 11.89 5.04 -21.36
N GLN A 75 11.25 4.70 -20.25
CA GLN A 75 9.81 4.55 -20.12
C GLN A 75 9.31 5.37 -18.91
N PRO A 76 8.99 6.65 -19.12
CA PRO A 76 8.50 7.51 -18.05
C PRO A 76 7.17 7.04 -17.47
N VAL A 77 7.03 7.13 -16.14
CA VAL A 77 5.77 6.94 -15.41
C VAL A 77 5.38 8.27 -14.80
N ASP A 78 4.26 8.83 -15.25
CA ASP A 78 3.78 10.16 -14.82
C ASP A 78 2.57 9.98 -13.89
N LEU A 79 2.83 9.54 -12.65
CA LEU A 79 1.85 9.39 -11.60
C LEU A 79 2.10 10.37 -10.46
N MET A 80 1.05 10.68 -9.70
CA MET A 80 1.13 11.67 -8.63
C MET A 80 1.95 11.13 -7.45
N GLY A 81 2.93 11.90 -6.99
CA GLY A 81 3.68 11.57 -5.78
C GLY A 81 4.51 10.30 -5.91
N MET A 82 5.12 10.07 -7.07
CA MET A 82 6.06 8.96 -7.25
C MET A 82 7.27 9.12 -6.33
N GLU A 83 7.58 8.06 -5.60
CA GLU A 83 8.74 8.00 -4.71
C GLU A 83 9.40 6.62 -4.78
N THR A 84 10.73 6.61 -4.75
CA THR A 84 11.51 5.37 -4.63
C THR A 84 12.09 5.30 -3.22
N THR A 85 11.71 4.26 -2.48
CA THR A 85 12.11 4.06 -1.08
C THR A 85 12.77 2.70 -0.88
N ALA A 86 13.53 2.55 0.21
CA ALA A 86 14.05 1.24 0.60
C ALA A 86 12.94 0.37 1.18
N ILE A 87 13.00 -0.92 0.92
CA ILE A 87 12.21 -1.92 1.63
C ILE A 87 13.01 -2.37 2.85
N ASP A 88 12.44 -2.21 4.04
CA ASP A 88 13.07 -2.72 5.27
C ASP A 88 13.01 -4.25 5.31
N LEU A 89 14.14 -4.90 5.06
CA LEU A 89 14.27 -6.35 5.06
C LEU A 89 14.32 -6.96 6.47
N THR A 90 14.26 -6.15 7.53
CA THR A 90 14.22 -6.60 8.92
C THR A 90 12.81 -6.62 9.50
N ASP A 91 11.86 -5.95 8.87
CA ASP A 91 10.45 -5.89 9.26
C ASP A 91 9.59 -6.76 8.33
N GLU A 92 9.06 -7.87 8.88
CA GLU A 92 8.27 -8.83 8.11
C GLU A 92 7.02 -8.20 7.48
N SER A 93 6.39 -7.26 8.17
CA SER A 93 5.20 -6.58 7.66
C SER A 93 5.49 -5.77 6.38
N TRP A 94 6.71 -5.20 6.29
CA TRP A 94 7.13 -4.42 5.13
C TRP A 94 7.60 -5.29 3.97
N TYR A 95 8.58 -6.19 4.19
CA TYR A 95 9.10 -6.98 3.07
C TYR A 95 8.09 -7.97 2.52
N SER A 96 7.16 -8.47 3.33
CA SER A 96 6.09 -9.35 2.87
C SER A 96 5.05 -8.57 2.04
N TYR A 97 4.58 -7.44 2.55
CA TYR A 97 3.56 -6.62 1.91
C TYR A 97 4.05 -5.93 0.62
N LEU A 98 5.27 -5.40 0.64
CA LEU A 98 5.81 -4.62 -0.48
C LEU A 98 6.47 -5.48 -1.55
N ALA A 99 7.10 -6.60 -1.17
CA ALA A 99 7.92 -7.40 -2.07
C ALA A 99 7.55 -8.90 -2.13
N GLY A 100 6.52 -9.36 -1.40
CA GLY A 100 6.13 -10.76 -1.40
C GLY A 100 7.24 -11.70 -0.88
N LEU A 101 8.18 -11.17 -0.10
CA LEU A 101 9.23 -11.96 0.53
C LEU A 101 8.69 -12.67 1.78
N THR A 102 9.32 -13.76 2.16
CA THR A 102 8.98 -14.54 3.33
C THR A 102 10.14 -14.61 4.32
N ALA A 103 9.88 -14.99 5.56
CA ALA A 103 10.93 -15.21 6.56
C ALA A 103 11.98 -16.23 6.13
N ASP A 104 11.60 -17.19 5.26
CA ASP A 104 12.50 -18.24 4.78
C ASP A 104 13.48 -17.74 3.71
N ASN A 105 13.10 -16.69 2.93
CA ASN A 105 13.88 -16.26 1.78
C ASN A 105 14.41 -14.80 1.87
N VAL A 106 13.86 -13.94 2.75
CA VAL A 106 14.34 -12.56 2.91
C VAL A 106 15.84 -12.49 3.21
N GLY A 107 16.39 -13.47 3.93
CA GLY A 107 17.81 -13.57 4.22
C GLY A 107 18.72 -13.72 3.00
N LYS A 108 18.17 -14.07 1.83
CA LYS A 108 18.86 -14.18 0.52
C LYS A 108 18.95 -12.85 -0.22
N VAL A 109 18.12 -11.88 0.14
CA VAL A 109 18.11 -10.54 -0.44
C VAL A 109 19.13 -9.67 0.29
N ASP A 110 19.90 -8.90 -0.48
CA ASP A 110 20.91 -7.96 0.03
C ASP A 110 20.32 -6.57 0.20
N ALA A 111 19.57 -6.10 -0.80
CA ALA A 111 18.87 -4.82 -0.81
C ALA A 111 17.62 -4.91 -1.69
N ALA A 112 16.61 -4.11 -1.39
CA ALA A 112 15.44 -3.95 -2.23
C ALA A 112 14.92 -2.51 -2.14
N VAL A 113 14.45 -2.00 -3.27
CA VAL A 113 13.76 -0.72 -3.38
C VAL A 113 12.39 -0.93 -4.00
N ILE A 114 11.47 -0.05 -3.64
CA ILE A 114 10.14 0.05 -4.25
C ILE A 114 9.94 1.45 -4.76
N SER A 115 9.43 1.56 -5.98
CA SER A 115 8.98 2.82 -6.57
C SER A 115 7.48 2.74 -6.82
N GLU A 116 6.72 3.60 -6.15
CA GLU A 116 5.27 3.60 -6.25
C GLU A 116 4.68 5.01 -6.05
N SER A 117 3.41 5.17 -6.42
CA SER A 117 2.66 6.37 -6.09
C SER A 117 2.31 6.38 -4.61
N MET A 118 2.61 7.48 -3.93
CA MET A 118 2.21 7.70 -2.52
C MET A 118 0.72 7.93 -2.35
N THR A 119 -0.05 7.96 -3.44
CA THR A 119 -1.51 8.04 -3.41
C THR A 119 -2.10 6.63 -3.48
N GLY A 120 -2.84 6.21 -2.46
CA GLY A 120 -3.44 4.87 -2.41
C GLY A 120 -4.53 4.59 -3.47
N SER A 121 -4.73 5.49 -4.44
CA SER A 121 -5.71 5.39 -5.52
C SER A 121 -5.09 5.17 -6.90
N GLN A 122 -3.78 4.97 -6.99
CA GLN A 122 -3.06 4.69 -8.23
C GLN A 122 -2.34 3.34 -8.08
N ALA A 123 -2.90 2.31 -8.71
CA ALA A 123 -2.34 0.96 -8.64
C ALA A 123 -1.10 0.85 -9.53
N TYR A 124 0.05 1.16 -8.96
CA TYR A 124 1.35 1.04 -9.59
C TYR A 124 2.43 0.74 -8.57
N SER A 125 3.27 -0.23 -8.84
CA SER A 125 4.44 -0.57 -8.02
C SER A 125 5.52 -1.22 -8.87
N LEU A 126 6.76 -0.74 -8.72
CA LEU A 126 7.96 -1.36 -9.26
C LEU A 126 8.86 -1.72 -8.09
N VAL A 127 9.19 -3.00 -7.93
CA VAL A 127 10.14 -3.50 -6.93
C VAL A 127 11.39 -3.98 -7.66
N LEU A 128 12.55 -3.49 -7.24
CA LEU A 128 13.84 -3.97 -7.70
C LEU A 128 14.65 -4.47 -6.51
N ALA A 129 15.00 -5.75 -6.52
CA ALA A 129 15.76 -6.41 -5.48
C ALA A 129 17.11 -6.90 -6.00
N ARG A 130 18.14 -6.87 -5.15
CA ARG A 130 19.43 -7.50 -5.36
C ARG A 130 19.56 -8.70 -4.44
N VAL A 131 19.81 -9.89 -4.99
CA VAL A 131 20.08 -11.09 -4.21
C VAL A 131 21.57 -11.21 -3.89
N LYS A 132 21.90 -11.90 -2.80
CA LYS A 132 23.27 -12.15 -2.36
C LYS A 132 24.00 -13.16 -3.25
N ASP A 133 23.26 -14.15 -3.76
CA ASP A 133 23.73 -15.16 -4.71
C ASP A 133 22.81 -15.15 -5.93
N PRO A 134 23.31 -14.94 -7.17
CA PRO A 134 22.48 -14.97 -8.37
C PRO A 134 21.68 -16.25 -8.55
N ALA A 135 22.12 -17.38 -7.97
CA ALA A 135 21.39 -18.64 -8.01
C ALA A 135 20.03 -18.58 -7.27
N ASP A 136 19.87 -17.65 -6.33
CA ASP A 136 18.64 -17.46 -5.57
C ASP A 136 17.61 -16.57 -6.30
N ALA A 137 18.00 -15.88 -7.39
CA ALA A 137 17.14 -14.89 -8.06
C ALA A 137 15.78 -15.46 -8.47
N LYS A 138 15.76 -16.67 -9.02
CA LYS A 138 14.51 -17.34 -9.44
C LYS A 138 13.59 -17.67 -8.26
N GLU A 139 14.15 -18.10 -7.14
CA GLU A 139 13.37 -18.39 -5.94
C GLU A 139 12.73 -17.11 -5.40
N ILE A 140 13.49 -16.01 -5.39
CA ILE A 140 12.97 -14.70 -4.97
C ILE A 140 11.90 -14.23 -5.94
N ALA A 141 12.09 -14.32 -7.26
CA ALA A 141 11.10 -13.96 -8.27
C ALA A 141 9.79 -14.74 -8.08
N THR A 142 9.87 -16.06 -7.90
CA THR A 142 8.70 -16.91 -7.64
C THR A 142 8.00 -16.50 -6.35
N SER A 143 8.76 -16.19 -5.28
CA SER A 143 8.17 -15.72 -4.02
C SER A 143 7.41 -14.40 -4.20
N MET A 144 7.96 -13.46 -4.97
CA MET A 144 7.29 -12.18 -5.28
C MET A 144 6.00 -12.45 -6.07
N GLU A 145 6.04 -13.30 -7.09
CA GLU A 145 4.89 -13.68 -7.91
C GLU A 145 3.77 -14.32 -7.07
N ASP A 146 4.12 -15.25 -6.19
CA ASP A 146 3.17 -16.04 -5.41
C ASP A 146 2.53 -15.26 -4.26
N ASN A 147 3.21 -14.24 -3.71
CA ASN A 147 2.82 -13.62 -2.45
C ASN A 147 2.48 -12.12 -2.54
N ILE A 148 2.84 -11.40 -3.62
CA ILE A 148 2.41 -10.00 -3.77
C ILE A 148 0.92 -9.95 -4.08
N ASP A 149 0.20 -9.14 -3.29
CA ASP A 149 -1.22 -8.88 -3.53
C ASP A 149 -1.39 -7.77 -4.58
N LEU A 150 -1.93 -8.14 -5.75
CA LEU A 150 -2.25 -7.18 -6.82
C LEU A 150 -3.35 -6.18 -6.41
N ARG A 151 -4.00 -6.38 -5.27
CA ARG A 151 -5.06 -5.53 -4.70
C ARG A 151 -4.64 -4.79 -3.44
N LYS A 152 -3.34 -4.60 -3.23
CA LYS A 152 -2.81 -3.96 -2.01
C LYS A 152 -3.26 -2.51 -1.79
N TRP A 153 -3.82 -1.85 -2.80
CA TRP A 153 -4.30 -0.47 -2.71
C TRP A 153 -5.76 -0.37 -2.26
N VAL A 154 -6.20 0.84 -1.96
CA VAL A 154 -7.60 1.11 -1.54
C VAL A 154 -8.46 1.35 -2.78
N CYS A 155 -9.45 0.51 -3.01
CA CYS A 155 -10.45 0.61 -4.10
C CYS A 155 -9.89 0.51 -5.53
N VAL A 156 -8.63 0.15 -5.72
CA VAL A 156 -8.00 -0.07 -7.03
C VAL A 156 -7.12 -1.32 -6.97
N ALA A 157 -6.84 -1.90 -8.12
CA ALA A 157 -6.03 -3.11 -8.24
C ALA A 157 -5.15 -3.02 -9.49
N ALA A 158 -4.02 -3.74 -9.49
CA ALA A 158 -3.28 -4.01 -10.69
C ALA A 158 -3.95 -5.14 -11.46
N ASP A 159 -4.07 -5.00 -12.77
CA ASP A 159 -4.55 -6.04 -13.69
C ASP A 159 -3.40 -6.72 -14.44
N ARG A 160 -2.21 -6.13 -14.38
CA ARG A 160 -0.99 -6.63 -15.00
C ARG A 160 0.14 -6.65 -14.01
N ALA A 161 0.92 -7.74 -14.04
CA ALA A 161 2.23 -7.78 -13.41
C ALA A 161 3.20 -8.61 -14.26
N ARG A 162 4.50 -8.32 -14.11
CA ARG A 162 5.58 -9.05 -14.76
C ARG A 162 6.76 -9.13 -13.81
N VAL A 163 7.34 -10.32 -13.68
CA VAL A 163 8.53 -10.56 -12.88
C VAL A 163 9.65 -11.10 -13.77
N VAL A 164 10.83 -10.50 -13.66
CA VAL A 164 12.00 -10.91 -14.44
C VAL A 164 13.24 -11.01 -13.57
N THR A 165 14.18 -11.87 -13.99
CA THR A 165 15.50 -11.97 -13.34
C THR A 165 16.62 -11.75 -14.34
N PHE A 166 17.69 -11.11 -13.90
CA PHE A 166 18.92 -10.92 -14.66
C PHE A 166 20.12 -10.79 -13.73
N GLY A 167 21.09 -11.69 -13.86
CA GLY A 167 22.21 -11.74 -12.94
C GLY A 167 21.78 -11.90 -11.49
N ASP A 168 22.12 -10.95 -10.64
CA ASP A 168 21.75 -10.88 -9.22
C ASP A 168 20.51 -10.00 -8.95
N LYS A 169 19.77 -9.61 -9.98
CA LYS A 169 18.62 -8.70 -9.86
C LYS A 169 17.31 -9.44 -10.11
N VAL A 170 16.29 -9.04 -9.36
CA VAL A 170 14.89 -9.41 -9.57
C VAL A 170 14.09 -8.12 -9.71
N LEU A 171 13.40 -7.97 -10.83
CA LEU A 171 12.50 -6.85 -11.10
C LEU A 171 11.08 -7.37 -11.16
N PHE A 172 10.20 -6.79 -10.34
CA PHE A 172 8.76 -7.04 -10.34
C PHE A 172 8.04 -5.71 -10.59
N VAL A 173 7.21 -5.67 -11.62
CA VAL A 173 6.39 -4.49 -11.94
C VAL A 173 4.93 -4.92 -11.98
N MET A 174 4.07 -4.16 -11.31
CA MET A 174 2.62 -4.35 -11.40
C MET A 174 1.90 -3.00 -11.52
N ALA A 175 0.86 -2.97 -12.32
CA ALA A 175 0.06 -1.76 -12.53
C ALA A 175 -1.37 -2.07 -12.97
N ASP A 176 -2.25 -1.08 -12.78
CA ASP A 176 -3.42 -0.93 -13.61
C ASP A 176 -2.96 -0.51 -15.02
N SER A 177 -3.33 -1.28 -16.03
CA SER A 177 -2.89 -1.08 -17.42
C SER A 177 -3.35 0.25 -18.03
N GLU A 178 -4.35 0.90 -17.42
CA GLU A 178 -4.76 2.26 -17.79
C GLU A 178 -3.78 3.33 -17.26
N LEU A 179 -2.99 3.01 -16.24
CA LEU A 179 -2.05 3.92 -15.60
C LEU A 179 -0.62 3.78 -16.14
N ALA A 180 -0.15 2.55 -16.36
CA ALA A 180 1.21 2.28 -16.80
C ALA A 180 1.30 0.99 -17.62
N ASP A 181 2.17 0.99 -18.63
CA ASP A 181 2.47 -0.18 -19.44
C ASP A 181 3.59 -1.00 -18.79
N VAL A 182 3.21 -2.09 -18.12
CA VAL A 182 4.12 -3.00 -17.42
C VAL A 182 5.12 -3.63 -18.37
N ASP A 183 4.68 -4.04 -19.58
CA ASP A 183 5.55 -4.67 -20.55
C ASP A 183 6.60 -3.70 -21.08
N ALA A 184 6.20 -2.47 -21.39
CA ALA A 184 7.12 -1.43 -21.84
C ALA A 184 8.15 -1.06 -20.77
N LEU A 185 7.78 -1.06 -19.47
CA LEU A 185 8.71 -0.81 -18.37
C LEU A 185 9.75 -1.93 -18.23
N VAL A 186 9.33 -3.19 -18.30
CA VAL A 186 10.26 -4.33 -18.23
C VAL A 186 11.17 -4.37 -19.47
N ASP A 187 10.63 -4.11 -20.65
CA ASP A 187 11.44 -4.00 -21.87
C ASP A 187 12.43 -2.83 -21.82
N ALA A 188 12.05 -1.71 -21.18
CA ALA A 188 12.96 -0.60 -20.92
C ALA A 188 14.11 -1.00 -19.98
N ALA A 189 13.86 -1.86 -18.98
CA ALA A 189 14.92 -2.40 -18.12
C ALA A 189 15.90 -3.27 -18.93
N ALA A 190 15.40 -4.16 -19.80
CA ALA A 190 16.27 -4.94 -20.67
C ALA A 190 17.16 -4.06 -21.58
N GLN A 191 16.58 -2.98 -22.10
CA GLN A 191 17.31 -2.02 -22.94
C GLN A 191 18.32 -1.19 -22.13
N ALA A 192 17.92 -0.66 -20.96
CA ALA A 192 18.76 0.18 -20.11
C ALA A 192 20.03 -0.56 -19.69
N PHE A 193 19.90 -1.83 -19.33
CA PHE A 193 21.01 -2.63 -18.79
C PHE A 193 21.68 -3.53 -19.84
N GLY A 194 21.13 -3.59 -21.05
CA GLY A 194 21.68 -4.44 -22.14
C GLY A 194 21.66 -5.92 -21.80
N VAL A 195 20.61 -6.39 -21.11
CA VAL A 195 20.47 -7.76 -20.62
C VAL A 195 19.38 -8.53 -21.36
N THR A 196 19.46 -9.85 -21.26
CA THR A 196 18.35 -10.77 -21.51
C THR A 196 17.94 -11.39 -20.18
N PHE A 197 16.67 -11.63 -20.00
CA PHE A 197 16.17 -12.18 -18.76
C PHE A 197 16.43 -13.70 -18.66
N ASP A 198 16.80 -14.16 -17.47
CA ASP A 198 16.97 -15.57 -17.13
C ASP A 198 15.65 -16.25 -16.76
N MET A 199 14.68 -15.46 -16.27
CA MET A 199 13.29 -15.77 -16.02
C MET A 199 12.44 -14.58 -16.44
N ASP A 200 11.26 -14.82 -17.00
CA ASP A 200 10.33 -13.79 -17.47
C ASP A 200 8.91 -14.35 -17.41
N ASP A 201 8.17 -14.01 -16.35
CA ASP A 201 6.82 -14.48 -16.10
C ASP A 201 5.86 -13.29 -15.97
N SER A 202 4.64 -13.47 -16.47
CA SER A 202 3.60 -12.43 -16.50
C SER A 202 2.32 -12.91 -15.84
N ILE A 203 1.71 -12.03 -15.07
CA ILE A 203 0.42 -12.23 -14.43
C ILE A 203 -0.61 -11.29 -15.07
N VAL A 204 -1.76 -11.86 -15.43
CA VAL A 204 -2.94 -11.12 -15.89
C VAL A 204 -4.08 -11.45 -14.95
N SER A 205 -4.64 -10.43 -14.30
CA SER A 205 -5.80 -10.60 -13.46
C SER A 205 -7.06 -10.23 -14.25
N ASP A 206 -7.94 -11.20 -14.45
CA ASP A 206 -9.24 -10.99 -15.09
C ASP A 206 -10.25 -10.26 -14.16
N ASP A 207 -9.92 -10.14 -12.87
CA ASP A 207 -10.78 -9.53 -11.83
C ASP A 207 -10.85 -7.99 -11.89
N ALA A 208 -10.04 -7.33 -12.71
CA ALA A 208 -10.02 -5.87 -12.81
C ALA A 208 -11.17 -5.31 -13.67
N THR A 209 -11.87 -6.13 -14.44
CA THR A 209 -12.82 -5.67 -15.47
C THR A 209 -14.30 -5.89 -15.17
N GLU A 210 -14.69 -6.57 -14.10
CA GLU A 210 -16.12 -6.67 -13.75
C GLU A 210 -16.31 -6.62 -12.23
N GLY A 211 -16.91 -5.51 -11.76
CA GLY A 211 -17.62 -5.54 -10.50
C GLY A 211 -18.75 -6.56 -10.63
N ASP A 212 -18.44 -7.80 -10.36
CA ASP A 212 -19.41 -8.89 -10.29
C ASP A 212 -20.34 -8.61 -9.11
N LEU A 213 -21.36 -7.78 -9.38
CA LEU A 213 -22.51 -7.71 -8.50
C LEU A 213 -23.16 -9.09 -8.58
N PRO A 214 -23.32 -9.79 -7.44
CA PRO A 214 -24.02 -11.08 -7.44
C PRO A 214 -25.33 -10.92 -8.21
N PRO A 215 -25.70 -11.86 -9.09
CA PRO A 215 -26.88 -11.75 -9.94
C PRO A 215 -28.19 -11.54 -9.16
N GLU A 216 -28.17 -11.74 -7.85
CA GLU A 216 -29.28 -11.50 -6.92
C GLU A 216 -29.53 -10.00 -6.65
N LEU A 217 -28.63 -9.07 -7.03
CA LEU A 217 -28.83 -7.62 -6.89
C LEU A 217 -29.30 -6.94 -8.18
N LEU A 218 -29.45 -7.66 -9.27
CA LEU A 218 -30.15 -7.17 -10.46
C LEU A 218 -31.65 -7.15 -10.18
N ILE A 219 -32.12 -6.06 -9.56
CA ILE A 219 -33.55 -5.81 -9.38
C ILE A 219 -34.13 -5.61 -10.78
N ASP A 220 -34.95 -6.55 -11.23
CA ASP A 220 -35.78 -6.40 -12.42
C ASP A 220 -36.56 -5.08 -12.31
N ALA A 221 -36.22 -4.12 -13.14
CA ALA A 221 -37.03 -2.90 -13.24
C ALA A 221 -38.43 -3.29 -13.71
N PRO A 222 -39.50 -2.87 -13.02
CA PRO A 222 -40.86 -3.20 -13.43
C PRO A 222 -41.11 -2.66 -14.84
N ALA A 223 -41.57 -3.53 -15.73
CA ALA A 223 -41.98 -3.16 -17.08
C ALA A 223 -43.02 -2.03 -17.01
N VAL A 224 -42.69 -0.88 -17.61
CA VAL A 224 -43.62 0.21 -17.79
C VAL A 224 -44.62 -0.26 -18.82
N ALA A 225 -45.86 -0.51 -18.40
CA ALA A 225 -46.97 -0.81 -19.30
C ALA A 225 -47.41 0.50 -19.99
N ASP A 226 -47.48 0.46 -21.33
CA ASP A 226 -48.11 1.48 -22.17
C ASP A 226 -49.63 1.55 -21.95
#